data_1a1bde2636eeee8859a6eaaa735ea0a6
#
_entry.id   1a1bde2636eeee8859a6eaaa735ea0a6
#
_cell.length_a   1.000
_cell.length_b   1.000
_cell.length_c   1.000
_cell.angle_alpha   90.00
_cell.angle_beta   90.00
_cell.angle_gamma   90.00
#
_symmetry.space_group_name_H-M   'P 1'
#
loop_
_entity.id
_entity.type
_entity.pdbx_description
1 polymer ?
#
loop_
_entity_poly.entity_id
_entity_poly.type
_entity_poly.pdbx_seq_one_letter_code
_entity_poly.pdbx_strand_id
1 'polypeptide(L)'
;YDKAVSGIYRRINREQLDVSWLERQLTEETNRKKIFEELIRRINIRKEHPAFAPEAKQEVIQTSSKVFHIRRFTEEERLTIYINISEEVWQSGENEVSGKNLLTGKEIKGTLVLSGYEAAWILENNSHNKGKGEGI
;
A
#
# COMPACT_ATOMS: atom_id res chain seq x y z
N TYR A 1 31.92 4.74 -0.10
CA TYR A 1 32.87 5.66 -0.73
C TYR A 1 32.86 7.03 -0.04
N ASP A 2 31.72 7.68 0.08
CA ASP A 2 31.61 9.02 0.70
C ASP A 2 32.07 9.08 2.15
N LYS A 3 31.86 8.01 2.91
CA LYS A 3 32.38 7.90 4.26
C LYS A 3 33.90 7.88 4.30
N ALA A 4 34.53 7.11 3.39
CA ALA A 4 35.98 6.99 3.32
C ALA A 4 36.64 8.33 2.95
N VAL A 5 35.98 9.15 2.15
CA VAL A 5 36.46 10.45 1.68
C VAL A 5 36.14 11.58 2.65
N SER A 6 34.92 11.62 3.19
CA SER A 6 34.43 12.74 4.01
C SER A 6 34.46 12.47 5.52
N GLY A 7 34.51 11.20 5.95
CA GLY A 7 34.39 10.80 7.35
C GLY A 7 33.01 11.03 7.96
N ILE A 8 32.01 11.45 7.17
CA ILE A 8 30.66 11.77 7.66
C ILE A 8 29.71 10.63 7.36
N TYR A 9 29.27 9.93 8.40
CA TYR A 9 28.40 8.74 8.28
C TYR A 9 27.10 8.98 7.51
N ARG A 10 26.45 10.09 7.70
CA ARG A 10 25.19 10.43 7.02
C ARG A 10 25.31 10.57 5.50
N ARG A 11 26.50 10.79 4.97
CA ARG A 11 26.74 10.89 3.52
C ARG A 11 26.73 9.56 2.81
N ILE A 12 26.86 8.45 3.52
CA ILE A 12 26.76 7.10 2.93
C ILE A 12 25.41 6.91 2.23
N ASN A 13 24.34 7.48 2.80
CA ASN A 13 22.97 7.33 2.30
C ASN A 13 22.53 8.51 1.41
N ARG A 14 23.47 9.41 1.05
CA ARG A 14 23.18 10.59 0.24
C ARG A 14 24.11 10.65 -0.96
N GLU A 15 23.90 9.71 -1.86
CA GLU A 15 24.62 9.71 -3.14
C GLU A 15 24.24 10.96 -3.95
N GLN A 16 25.26 11.63 -4.48
CA GLN A 16 25.04 12.72 -5.43
C GLN A 16 24.92 12.11 -6.82
N LEU A 17 23.77 12.28 -7.44
CA LEU A 17 23.49 11.77 -8.77
C LEU A 17 23.69 12.85 -9.82
N ASP A 18 24.29 12.46 -10.94
CA ASP A 18 24.32 13.30 -12.14
C ASP A 18 22.91 13.39 -12.73
N VAL A 19 22.42 14.61 -13.00
CA VAL A 19 21.06 14.85 -13.49
C VAL A 19 20.80 14.16 -14.83
N SER A 20 21.75 14.27 -15.77
CA SER A 20 21.61 13.64 -17.09
C SER A 20 21.55 12.12 -17.00
N TRP A 21 22.33 11.53 -16.11
CA TRP A 21 22.30 10.10 -15.85
C TRP A 21 20.95 9.67 -15.24
N LEU A 22 20.48 10.45 -14.26
CA LEU A 22 19.19 10.18 -13.61
C LEU A 22 18.02 10.26 -14.60
N GLU A 23 18.00 11.30 -15.44
CA GLU A 23 16.98 11.45 -16.50
C GLU A 23 16.97 10.27 -17.44
N ARG A 24 18.13 9.79 -17.87
CA ARG A 24 18.22 8.57 -18.68
C ARG A 24 17.69 7.34 -17.97
N GLN A 25 18.02 7.15 -16.68
CA GLN A 25 17.54 6.04 -15.88
C GLN A 25 16.01 6.04 -15.73
N LEU A 26 15.38 7.22 -15.71
CA LEU A 26 13.93 7.36 -15.56
C LEU A 26 13.18 7.34 -16.90
N THR A 27 13.86 7.54 -18.03
CA THR A 27 13.25 7.50 -19.37
C THR A 27 13.45 6.18 -20.11
N GLU A 28 14.58 5.50 -19.88
CA GLU A 28 14.85 4.18 -20.44
C GLU A 28 14.14 3.08 -19.64
N GLU A 29 13.91 1.91 -20.28
CA GLU A 29 13.29 0.75 -19.62
C GLU A 29 14.26 0.11 -18.60
N THR A 30 14.38 0.72 -17.42
CA THR A 30 15.22 0.27 -16.32
C THR A 30 14.37 -0.18 -15.13
N ASN A 31 14.98 -0.93 -14.20
CA ASN A 31 14.34 -1.25 -12.92
C ASN A 31 14.05 0.01 -12.10
N ARG A 32 14.90 1.03 -12.19
CA ARG A 32 14.70 2.32 -11.49
C ARG A 32 13.48 3.04 -12.01
N LYS A 33 13.26 3.06 -13.32
CA LYS A 33 12.05 3.61 -13.93
C LYS A 33 10.79 2.88 -13.42
N LYS A 34 10.81 1.55 -13.41
CA LYS A 34 9.69 0.73 -12.93
C LYS A 34 9.36 1.01 -11.46
N ILE A 35 10.37 1.10 -10.60
CA ILE A 35 10.21 1.42 -9.18
C ILE A 35 9.65 2.84 -9.02
N PHE A 36 10.19 3.81 -9.76
CA PHE A 36 9.74 5.20 -9.73
C PHE A 36 8.28 5.33 -10.16
N GLU A 37 7.90 4.72 -11.28
CA GLU A 37 6.53 4.75 -11.79
C GLU A 37 5.55 4.08 -10.81
N GLU A 38 5.91 2.95 -10.22
CA GLU A 38 5.10 2.27 -9.22
C GLU A 38 4.92 3.12 -7.96
N LEU A 39 5.97 3.78 -7.50
CA LEU A 39 5.91 4.70 -6.36
C LEU A 39 4.96 5.87 -6.64
N ILE A 40 5.08 6.51 -7.81
CA ILE A 40 4.18 7.60 -8.23
C ILE A 40 2.73 7.11 -8.31
N ARG A 41 2.49 5.94 -8.87
CA ARG A 41 1.16 5.34 -8.94
C ARG A 41 0.54 5.17 -7.55
N ARG A 42 1.28 4.64 -6.60
CA ARG A 42 0.82 4.46 -5.22
C ARG A 42 0.56 5.79 -4.51
N ILE A 43 1.41 6.77 -4.71
CA ILE A 43 1.21 8.12 -4.16
C ILE A 43 -0.08 8.74 -4.70
N ASN A 44 -0.34 8.59 -5.99
CA ASN A 44 -1.57 9.11 -6.61
C ASN A 44 -2.82 8.41 -6.07
N ILE A 45 -2.80 7.09 -5.91
CA ILE A 45 -3.89 6.36 -5.26
C ILE A 45 -4.15 6.90 -3.85
N ARG A 46 -3.11 7.12 -3.07
CA ARG A 46 -3.23 7.68 -1.72
C ARG A 46 -3.87 9.07 -1.69
N LYS A 47 -3.57 9.90 -2.67
CA LYS A 47 -4.17 11.25 -2.77
C LYS A 47 -5.67 11.24 -3.09
N GLU A 48 -6.13 10.21 -3.78
CA GLU A 48 -7.53 10.06 -4.19
C GLU A 48 -8.45 9.55 -3.07
N HIS A 49 -7.87 8.99 -2.00
CA HIS A 49 -8.65 8.34 -0.94
C HIS A 49 -8.46 9.02 0.42
N PRO A 50 -9.53 9.60 1.00
CA PRO A 50 -9.46 10.27 2.30
C PRO A 50 -9.05 9.34 3.46
N ALA A 51 -9.23 8.03 3.35
CA ALA A 51 -8.75 7.08 4.36
C ALA A 51 -7.22 7.07 4.51
N PHE A 52 -6.48 7.58 3.53
CA PHE A 52 -5.03 7.77 3.64
C PHE A 52 -4.62 9.12 4.26
N ALA A 53 -5.55 10.05 4.44
CA ALA A 53 -5.24 11.35 5.03
C ALA A 53 -4.72 11.21 6.48
N PRO A 54 -3.87 12.13 6.94
CA PRO A 54 -3.33 12.07 8.30
C PRO A 54 -4.40 12.04 9.39
N GLU A 55 -5.55 12.68 9.16
CA GLU A 55 -6.67 12.78 10.09
C GLU A 55 -7.52 11.50 10.17
N ALA A 56 -7.37 10.59 9.22
CA ALA A 56 -8.11 9.33 9.23
C ALA A 56 -7.80 8.50 10.47
N LYS A 57 -8.81 7.86 11.03
CA LYS A 57 -8.64 6.96 12.16
C LYS A 57 -7.93 5.68 11.72
N GLN A 58 -7.15 5.11 12.61
CA GLN A 58 -6.36 3.92 12.33
C GLN A 58 -6.48 2.90 13.44
N GLU A 59 -6.63 1.64 13.06
CA GLU A 59 -6.61 0.48 13.96
C GLU A 59 -5.60 -0.54 13.45
N VAL A 60 -4.78 -1.08 14.34
CA VAL A 60 -3.94 -2.24 14.06
C VAL A 60 -4.72 -3.49 14.43
N ILE A 61 -4.81 -4.44 13.51
CA ILE A 61 -5.59 -5.66 13.69
C ILE A 61 -4.64 -6.85 13.80
N GLN A 62 -4.81 -7.62 14.86
CA GLN A 62 -4.07 -8.87 15.04
C GLN A 62 -4.68 -9.97 14.17
N THR A 63 -3.96 -10.37 13.14
CA THR A 63 -4.40 -11.39 12.19
C THR A 63 -3.48 -12.60 12.21
N SER A 64 -2.19 -12.38 11.99
CA SER A 64 -1.17 -13.42 11.89
C SER A 64 0.19 -12.79 12.13
N SER A 65 1.15 -13.59 12.61
CA SER A 65 2.54 -13.15 12.71
C SER A 65 3.21 -12.88 11.36
N LYS A 66 2.61 -13.34 10.27
CA LYS A 66 3.11 -13.19 8.90
C LYS A 66 2.52 -12.01 8.16
N VAL A 67 1.46 -11.39 8.68
CA VAL A 67 0.73 -10.33 7.99
C VAL A 67 0.57 -9.12 8.90
N PHE A 68 1.05 -7.99 8.42
CA PHE A 68 0.76 -6.69 9.00
C PHE A 68 -0.60 -6.21 8.49
N HIS A 69 -1.53 -5.95 9.38
CA HIS A 69 -2.91 -5.64 9.05
C HIS A 69 -3.34 -4.35 9.74
N ILE A 70 -3.69 -3.34 8.95
CA ILE A 70 -4.17 -2.04 9.44
C ILE A 70 -5.49 -1.72 8.76
N ARG A 71 -6.43 -1.18 9.54
CA ARG A 71 -7.63 -0.55 9.03
C ARG A 71 -7.54 0.96 9.21
N ARG A 72 -7.81 1.69 8.14
CA ARG A 72 -7.93 3.16 8.16
C ARG A 72 -9.31 3.55 7.68
N PHE A 73 -9.90 4.52 8.34
CA PHE A 73 -11.28 4.90 8.01
C PHE A 73 -11.60 6.36 8.31
N THR A 74 -12.52 6.86 7.52
CA THR A 74 -13.21 8.14 7.70
C THR A 74 -14.71 7.87 7.74
N GLU A 75 -15.51 8.95 7.81
CA GLU A 75 -16.97 8.81 7.65
C GLU A 75 -17.39 8.37 6.25
N GLU A 76 -16.54 8.64 5.24
CA GLU A 76 -16.83 8.38 3.82
C GLU A 76 -16.39 7.00 3.35
N GLU A 77 -15.26 6.50 3.85
CA GLU A 77 -14.70 5.24 3.36
C GLU A 77 -13.93 4.48 4.44
N ARG A 78 -13.78 3.19 4.20
CA ARG A 78 -13.00 2.28 5.02
C ARG A 78 -12.01 1.53 4.14
N LEU A 79 -10.74 1.59 4.52
CA LEU A 79 -9.64 0.97 3.81
C LEU A 79 -8.93 -0.01 4.72
N THR A 80 -8.73 -1.24 4.26
CA THR A 80 -7.99 -2.24 4.99
C THR A 80 -6.71 -2.60 4.25
N ILE A 81 -5.58 -2.45 4.93
CA ILE A 81 -4.25 -2.69 4.38
C ILE A 81 -3.71 -3.99 4.92
N TYR A 82 -3.31 -4.88 4.03
CA TYR A 82 -2.63 -6.13 4.34
C TYR A 82 -1.25 -6.13 3.72
N ILE A 83 -0.24 -6.49 4.48
CA ILE A 83 1.12 -6.65 3.99
C ILE A 83 1.64 -8.00 4.47
N ASN A 84 1.90 -8.92 3.54
CA ASN A 84 2.53 -10.18 3.86
C ASN A 84 4.03 -9.95 4.05
N ILE A 85 4.51 -10.06 5.28
CA ILE A 85 5.92 -9.86 5.65
C ILE A 85 6.72 -11.16 5.68
N SER A 86 6.19 -12.22 5.06
CA SER A 86 6.84 -13.53 4.94
C SER A 86 7.08 -13.92 3.48
N GLU A 87 7.90 -14.93 3.27
CA GLU A 87 8.13 -15.53 1.95
C GLU A 87 6.99 -16.45 1.52
N GLU A 88 6.17 -16.90 2.46
CA GLU A 88 5.11 -17.87 2.22
C GLU A 88 3.84 -17.19 1.72
N VAL A 89 3.04 -17.93 0.94
CA VAL A 89 1.70 -17.51 0.58
C VAL A 89 0.83 -17.45 1.84
N TRP A 90 0.10 -16.36 2.00
CA TRP A 90 -0.89 -16.20 3.06
C TRP A 90 -2.29 -16.08 2.49
N GLN A 91 -3.24 -16.65 3.17
CA GLN A 91 -4.66 -16.63 2.79
C GLN A 91 -5.51 -16.22 3.98
N SER A 92 -6.45 -15.29 3.76
CA SER A 92 -7.46 -14.92 4.76
C SER A 92 -8.48 -16.04 4.98
N GLY A 93 -9.29 -15.92 6.02
CA GLY A 93 -10.46 -16.78 6.20
C GLY A 93 -11.49 -16.59 5.10
N GLU A 94 -12.40 -17.54 4.99
CA GLU A 94 -13.52 -17.46 4.05
C GLU A 94 -14.44 -16.29 4.43
N ASN A 95 -14.90 -15.55 3.42
CA ASN A 95 -15.80 -14.41 3.58
C ASN A 95 -15.29 -13.27 4.49
N GLU A 96 -13.99 -13.20 4.75
CA GLU A 96 -13.40 -12.14 5.57
C GLU A 96 -13.15 -10.85 4.81
N VAL A 97 -12.91 -10.92 3.50
CA VAL A 97 -12.47 -9.78 2.70
C VAL A 97 -13.45 -9.50 1.58
N SER A 98 -13.96 -8.27 1.53
CA SER A 98 -14.85 -7.83 0.46
C SER A 98 -14.56 -6.37 0.12
N GLY A 99 -14.14 -6.12 -1.10
CA GLY A 99 -13.83 -4.79 -1.59
C GLY A 99 -12.91 -4.80 -2.79
N LYS A 100 -12.52 -3.60 -3.21
CA LYS A 100 -11.62 -3.42 -4.35
C LYS A 100 -10.18 -3.29 -3.86
N ASN A 101 -9.29 -4.11 -4.41
CA ASN A 101 -7.86 -3.91 -4.19
C ASN A 101 -7.35 -2.76 -5.07
N LEU A 102 -7.04 -1.63 -4.46
CA LEU A 102 -6.60 -0.42 -5.18
C LEU A 102 -5.26 -0.60 -5.89
N LEU A 103 -4.42 -1.53 -5.44
CA LEU A 103 -3.13 -1.81 -6.07
C LEU A 103 -3.26 -2.59 -7.37
N THR A 104 -4.27 -3.44 -7.50
CA THR A 104 -4.48 -4.29 -8.69
C THR A 104 -5.70 -3.89 -9.51
N GLY A 105 -6.63 -3.12 -8.93
CA GLY A 105 -7.92 -2.80 -9.53
C GLY A 105 -8.94 -3.92 -9.50
N LYS A 106 -8.63 -5.06 -8.89
CA LYS A 106 -9.50 -6.24 -8.84
C LYS A 106 -10.46 -6.20 -7.65
N GLU A 107 -11.68 -6.65 -7.87
CA GLU A 107 -12.64 -6.92 -6.79
C GLU A 107 -12.27 -8.21 -6.06
N ILE A 108 -12.27 -8.15 -4.74
CA ILE A 108 -12.08 -9.31 -3.87
C ILE A 108 -13.41 -9.63 -3.21
N LYS A 109 -13.82 -10.88 -3.32
CA LYS A 109 -15.06 -11.37 -2.70
C LYS A 109 -14.78 -12.64 -1.92
N GLY A 110 -14.70 -12.50 -0.62
CA GLY A 110 -14.59 -13.61 0.32
C GLY A 110 -13.17 -13.85 0.82
N THR A 111 -12.25 -14.25 -0.02
CA THR A 111 -10.89 -14.65 0.40
C THR A 111 -9.82 -13.84 -0.29
N LEU A 112 -8.90 -13.31 0.50
CA LEU A 112 -7.70 -12.62 0.00
C LEU A 112 -6.50 -13.58 0.05
N VAL A 113 -5.80 -13.71 -1.06
CA VAL A 113 -4.56 -14.49 -1.16
C VAL A 113 -3.42 -13.55 -1.48
N LEU A 114 -2.37 -13.57 -0.67
CA LEU A 114 -1.16 -12.77 -0.84
C LEU A 114 0.04 -13.68 -1.03
N SER A 115 0.78 -13.45 -2.10
CA SER A 115 2.10 -14.05 -2.30
C SER A 115 3.10 -13.51 -1.27
N GLY A 116 4.27 -14.13 -1.15
CA GLY A 116 5.33 -13.61 -0.28
C GLY A 116 5.64 -12.14 -0.57
N TYR A 117 5.69 -11.33 0.47
CA TYR A 117 5.95 -9.88 0.44
C TYR A 117 4.94 -9.04 -0.37
N GLU A 118 3.79 -9.60 -0.71
CA GLU A 118 2.74 -8.87 -1.41
C GLU A 118 1.91 -8.02 -0.44
N ALA A 119 1.50 -6.85 -0.91
CA ALA A 119 0.58 -5.96 -0.22
C ALA A 119 -0.76 -5.87 -0.95
N ALA A 120 -1.83 -5.63 -0.19
CA ALA A 120 -3.15 -5.32 -0.73
C ALA A 120 -3.76 -4.13 0.01
N TRP A 121 -4.36 -3.22 -0.74
CA TRP A 121 -5.09 -2.06 -0.23
C TRP A 121 -6.56 -2.23 -0.58
N ILE A 122 -7.35 -2.76 0.34
CA ILE A 122 -8.73 -3.11 0.10
C ILE A 122 -9.66 -1.96 0.51
N LEU A 123 -10.25 -1.32 -0.46
CA LEU A 123 -11.35 -0.39 -0.23
C LEU A 123 -12.62 -1.18 0.00
N GLU A 124 -13.09 -1.20 1.24
CA GLU A 124 -14.25 -2.01 1.62
C GLU A 124 -15.54 -1.51 0.96
N ASN A 125 -16.38 -2.43 0.54
CA ASN A 125 -17.70 -2.11 0.04
C ASN A 125 -18.58 -1.55 1.17
N ASN A 126 -19.26 -0.43 0.93
CA ASN A 126 -20.20 0.15 1.88
C ASN A 126 -21.45 -0.73 2.02
N SER A 127 -21.37 -1.74 2.89
CA SER A 127 -22.55 -2.54 3.26
C SER A 127 -23.48 -1.81 4.22
N HIS A 128 -23.11 -0.61 4.68
CA HIS A 128 -23.86 0.12 5.71
C HIS A 128 -25.00 0.99 5.18
N ASN A 129 -25.15 1.13 3.85
CA ASN A 129 -26.24 1.95 3.29
C ASN A 129 -27.56 1.20 3.05
N LYS A 130 -27.63 -0.11 3.35
CA LYS A 130 -28.86 -0.87 3.19
C LYS A 130 -29.76 -0.90 4.43
N GLY A 131 -29.33 -0.36 5.57
CA GLY A 131 -30.06 -0.41 6.83
C GLY A 131 -30.79 0.87 7.23
N LYS A 132 -30.62 1.99 6.53
CA LYS A 132 -31.22 3.29 6.92
C LYS A 132 -32.41 3.73 6.05
N GLY A 133 -32.79 2.97 5.04
CA GLY A 133 -33.93 3.28 4.18
C GLY A 133 -35.26 2.71 4.60
N GLU A 134 -35.32 1.84 5.59
CA GLU A 134 -36.53 1.09 5.98
C GLU A 134 -37.03 1.43 7.40
N GLY A 135 -36.63 2.55 7.95
CA GLY A 135 -36.97 2.97 9.30
C GLY A 135 -38.15 3.91 9.39
N ILE A 136 -39.16 3.74 8.56
CA ILE A 136 -40.38 4.51 8.67
C ILE A 136 -41.54 3.62 9.04
#